data_01008d8c8706b84200f9354cf7c289b6
#
_entry.id   01008d8c8706b84200f9354cf7c289b6
#
_cell.length_a   1.000
_cell.length_b   1.000
_cell.length_c   1.000
_cell.angle_alpha   90.00
_cell.angle_beta   90.00
_cell.angle_gamma   90.00
#
_symmetry.space_group_name_H-M   'P 1'
#
loop_
_entity.id
_entity.type
_entity.pdbx_description
1 polymer ?
#
loop_
_entity_poly.entity_id
_entity_poly.type
_entity_poly.pdbx_seq_one_letter_code
_entity_poly.pdbx_strand_id
1 'polypeptide(L)'
;MRKIGFIGCGHMAKALIQGLKSNKSYELFGHDRNSKNLAWLEQEKIPFCSLKEICQESDILIICVKPKDMYDLCSEMRSYIDNELKIVSVAAGITLENLKDALSGGKVYRAMPNIGAKHNLGIT
;
A
#
# COMPACT_ATOMS: atom_id res chain seq x y z
N MET A 1 -6.18 -1.64 17.22
CA MET A 1 -5.42 -2.32 16.15
C MET A 1 -5.47 -1.49 14.89
N ARG A 2 -4.33 -1.16 14.33
CA ARG A 2 -4.27 -0.38 13.10
C ARG A 2 -4.43 -1.28 11.88
N LYS A 3 -5.22 -0.81 10.93
CA LYS A 3 -5.45 -1.52 9.67
C LYS A 3 -4.53 -0.98 8.60
N ILE A 4 -3.68 -1.84 8.06
CA ILE A 4 -2.71 -1.48 7.02
C ILE A 4 -3.07 -2.23 5.75
N GLY A 5 -3.41 -1.48 4.70
CA GLY A 5 -3.72 -2.04 3.40
C GLY A 5 -2.54 -1.90 2.46
N PHE A 6 -2.36 -2.91 1.60
CA PHE A 6 -1.30 -2.90 0.59
C PHE A 6 -1.93 -2.97 -0.80
N ILE A 7 -1.63 -2.00 -1.64
CA ILE A 7 -2.06 -2.01 -3.04
C ILE A 7 -0.86 -2.35 -3.91
N GLY A 8 -0.97 -3.42 -4.67
CA GLY A 8 0.15 -3.97 -5.42
C GLY A 8 0.97 -4.88 -4.53
N CYS A 9 0.75 -6.19 -4.66
CA CYS A 9 1.35 -7.18 -3.75
C CYS A 9 2.47 -7.97 -4.40
N GLY A 10 3.37 -7.27 -5.11
CA GLY A 10 4.57 -7.85 -5.68
C GLY A 10 5.68 -8.03 -4.65
N HIS A 11 6.93 -8.10 -5.11
CA HIS A 11 8.08 -8.39 -4.23
C HIS A 11 8.22 -7.42 -3.06
N MET A 12 8.07 -6.13 -3.31
CA MET A 12 8.22 -5.11 -2.28
C MET A 12 7.17 -5.29 -1.18
N ALA A 13 5.91 -5.41 -1.58
CA ALA A 13 4.82 -5.58 -0.62
C ALA A 13 4.96 -6.88 0.16
N LYS A 14 5.35 -7.97 -0.51
CA LYS A 14 5.55 -9.26 0.16
C LYS A 14 6.62 -9.16 1.25
N ALA A 15 7.71 -8.45 0.97
CA ALA A 15 8.76 -8.25 1.96
C ALA A 15 8.27 -7.45 3.16
N LEU A 16 7.51 -6.39 2.91
CA LEU A 16 6.95 -5.56 3.97
C LEU A 16 5.94 -6.34 4.81
N ILE A 17 5.06 -7.10 4.15
CA ILE A 17 4.07 -7.93 4.84
C ILE A 17 4.77 -8.97 5.73
N GLN A 18 5.80 -9.64 5.22
CA GLN A 18 6.57 -10.61 5.99
C GLN A 18 7.17 -9.99 7.26
N GLY A 19 7.63 -8.74 7.16
CA GLY A 19 8.19 -8.03 8.30
C GLY A 19 7.16 -7.57 9.32
N LEU A 20 5.92 -7.36 8.89
CA LEU A 20 4.87 -6.80 9.75
C LEU A 20 3.88 -7.82 10.29
N LYS A 21 3.73 -8.96 9.63
CA LYS A 21 2.62 -9.87 9.93
C LYS A 21 2.68 -10.50 11.33
N SER A 22 3.85 -10.55 11.95
CA SER A 22 3.98 -11.06 13.31
C SER A 22 3.63 -10.03 14.38
N ASN A 23 3.49 -8.76 13.99
CA ASN A 23 3.14 -7.70 14.93
C ASN A 23 1.62 -7.65 15.10
N LYS A 24 1.16 -8.01 16.30
CA LYS A 24 -0.27 -8.08 16.60
C LYS A 24 -0.95 -6.72 16.72
N SER A 25 -0.19 -5.63 16.68
CA SER A 25 -0.75 -4.28 16.68
C SER A 25 -1.32 -3.89 15.32
N TYR A 26 -1.03 -4.67 14.28
CA TYR A 26 -1.46 -4.38 12.91
C TYR A 26 -2.34 -5.49 12.36
N GLU A 27 -3.38 -5.08 11.66
CA GLU A 27 -4.20 -5.97 10.85
C GLU A 27 -3.88 -5.65 9.38
N LEU A 28 -3.41 -6.65 8.65
CA LEU A 28 -2.93 -6.47 7.28
C LEU A 28 -3.93 -7.03 6.27
N PHE A 29 -4.08 -6.34 5.15
CA PHE A 29 -4.85 -6.85 4.02
C PHE A 29 -4.33 -6.24 2.73
N GLY A 30 -4.70 -6.84 1.61
CA GLY A 30 -4.13 -6.47 0.34
C GLY A 30 -5.12 -6.34 -0.79
N HIS A 31 -4.66 -5.73 -1.87
CA HIS A 31 -5.39 -5.62 -3.12
C HIS A 31 -4.38 -5.75 -4.27
N ASP A 32 -4.71 -6.58 -5.26
CA ASP A 32 -3.90 -6.72 -6.47
C ASP A 32 -4.80 -7.22 -7.58
N ARG A 33 -4.42 -6.93 -8.82
CA ARG A 33 -5.10 -7.45 -10.01
C ARG A 33 -4.55 -8.80 -10.43
N ASN A 34 -3.35 -9.14 -9.98
CA ASN A 34 -2.65 -10.36 -10.36
C ASN A 34 -3.08 -11.53 -9.48
N SER A 35 -3.65 -12.57 -10.10
CA SER A 35 -4.14 -13.73 -9.36
C SER A 35 -3.05 -14.48 -8.59
N LYS A 36 -1.81 -14.44 -9.08
CA LYS A 36 -0.69 -15.07 -8.38
C LYS A 36 -0.40 -14.37 -7.06
N ASN A 37 -0.49 -13.05 -7.04
CA ASN A 37 -0.28 -12.28 -5.83
C ASN A 37 -1.41 -12.48 -4.83
N LEU A 38 -2.65 -12.60 -5.32
CA LEU A 38 -3.79 -12.91 -4.47
C LEU A 38 -3.65 -14.31 -3.86
N ALA A 39 -3.16 -15.28 -4.63
CA ALA A 39 -2.92 -16.63 -4.11
C ALA A 39 -1.86 -16.61 -3.01
N TRP A 40 -0.82 -15.80 -3.16
CA TRP A 40 0.20 -15.64 -2.13
C TRP A 40 -0.38 -15.07 -0.84
N LEU A 41 -1.22 -14.03 -0.95
CA LEU A 41 -1.89 -13.44 0.21
C LEU A 41 -2.74 -14.49 0.94
N GLU A 42 -3.48 -15.28 0.20
CA GLU A 42 -4.31 -16.35 0.77
C GLU A 42 -3.44 -17.37 1.50
N GLN A 43 -2.33 -17.78 0.90
CA GLN A 43 -1.38 -18.70 1.51
C GLN A 43 -0.84 -18.16 2.84
N GLU A 44 -0.58 -16.86 2.92
CA GLU A 44 -0.07 -16.19 4.11
C GLU A 44 -1.17 -15.81 5.09
N LYS A 45 -2.41 -16.17 4.79
CA LYS A 45 -3.59 -15.83 5.60
C LYS A 45 -3.81 -14.32 5.74
N ILE A 46 -3.47 -13.59 4.68
CA ILE A 46 -3.72 -12.15 4.60
C ILE A 46 -4.98 -11.95 3.77
N PRO A 47 -6.04 -11.36 4.32
CA PRO A 47 -7.25 -11.09 3.54
C PRO A 47 -6.98 -10.15 2.37
N PHE A 48 -7.72 -10.31 1.28
CA PHE A 48 -7.67 -9.35 0.19
C PHE A 48 -9.07 -8.86 -0.13
N CYS A 49 -9.15 -7.67 -0.70
CA CYS A 49 -10.42 -7.01 -0.94
C CYS A 49 -10.35 -6.11 -2.18
N SER A 50 -11.48 -5.49 -2.51
CA SER A 50 -11.54 -4.58 -3.64
C SER A 50 -10.79 -3.28 -3.37
N LEU A 51 -10.50 -2.52 -4.42
CA LEU A 51 -9.86 -1.22 -4.28
C LEU A 51 -10.69 -0.28 -3.42
N LYS A 52 -12.00 -0.26 -3.63
CA LYS A 52 -12.90 0.56 -2.82
C LYS A 52 -12.80 0.20 -1.34
N GLU A 53 -12.90 -1.09 -1.04
CA GLU A 53 -12.85 -1.56 0.34
C GLU A 53 -11.53 -1.22 1.02
N ILE A 54 -10.41 -1.45 0.33
CA ILE A 54 -9.11 -1.21 0.95
C ILE A 54 -8.88 0.28 1.21
N CYS A 55 -9.37 1.15 0.34
CA CYS A 55 -9.28 2.59 0.54
C CYS A 55 -10.13 3.06 1.72
N GLN A 56 -11.29 2.46 1.91
CA GLN A 56 -12.22 2.85 2.96
C GLN A 56 -11.91 2.25 4.32
N GLU A 57 -11.34 1.04 4.34
CA GLU A 57 -11.09 0.31 5.59
C GLU A 57 -9.71 0.53 6.18
N SER A 58 -8.74 0.99 5.39
CA SER A 58 -7.37 1.15 5.87
C SER A 58 -7.19 2.41 6.70
N ASP A 59 -6.41 2.30 7.77
CA ASP A 59 -5.90 3.48 8.49
C ASP A 59 -4.66 4.01 7.78
N ILE A 60 -3.83 3.09 7.28
CA ILE A 60 -2.63 3.40 6.50
C ILE A 60 -2.68 2.54 5.24
N LEU A 61 -2.48 3.18 4.10
CA LEU A 61 -2.49 2.51 2.81
C LEU A 61 -1.11 2.60 2.19
N ILE A 62 -0.49 1.46 1.93
CA ILE A 62 0.84 1.41 1.33
C ILE A 62 0.71 1.01 -0.13
N ILE A 63 1.16 1.88 -1.03
CA ILE A 63 1.07 1.66 -2.46
C ILE A 63 2.41 1.14 -2.98
N CYS A 64 2.39 -0.08 -3.52
CA CYS A 64 3.58 -0.78 -4.01
C CYS A 64 3.48 -1.13 -5.49
N VAL A 65 2.68 -0.39 -6.26
CA VAL A 65 2.58 -0.60 -7.70
C VAL A 65 3.80 -0.02 -8.41
N LYS A 66 4.03 -0.47 -9.63
CA LYS A 66 5.11 0.08 -10.46
C LYS A 66 4.79 1.53 -10.84
N PRO A 67 5.83 2.37 -11.02
CA PRO A 67 5.60 3.78 -11.38
C PRO A 67 4.69 3.98 -12.59
N LYS A 68 4.79 3.11 -13.60
CA LYS A 68 3.96 3.21 -14.81
C LYS A 68 2.47 3.02 -14.54
N ASP A 69 2.11 2.36 -13.45
CA ASP A 69 0.71 2.08 -13.10
C ASP A 69 0.15 3.07 -12.08
N MET A 70 1.00 3.94 -11.55
CA MET A 70 0.64 4.80 -10.42
C MET A 70 -0.48 5.78 -10.74
N TYR A 71 -0.41 6.46 -11.89
CA TYR A 71 -1.39 7.50 -12.20
C TYR A 71 -2.78 6.92 -12.48
N ASP A 72 -2.83 5.77 -13.15
CA ASP A 72 -4.10 5.08 -13.38
C ASP A 72 -4.73 4.66 -12.05
N LEU A 73 -3.90 4.14 -11.15
CA LEU A 73 -4.36 3.75 -9.82
C LEU A 73 -4.88 4.96 -9.04
N CYS A 74 -4.14 6.05 -9.02
CA CYS A 74 -4.56 7.26 -8.32
C CYS A 74 -5.89 7.78 -8.84
N SER A 75 -6.08 7.74 -10.16
CA SER A 75 -7.33 8.14 -10.78
C SER A 75 -8.51 7.30 -10.28
N GLU A 76 -8.31 6.00 -10.14
CA GLU A 76 -9.35 5.10 -9.61
C GLU A 76 -9.61 5.33 -8.12
N MET A 77 -8.57 5.65 -7.35
CA MET A 77 -8.66 5.81 -5.90
C MET A 77 -9.37 7.08 -5.46
N ARG A 78 -9.33 8.13 -6.27
CA ARG A 78 -9.80 9.46 -5.85
C ARG A 78 -11.17 9.48 -5.20
N SER A 79 -12.09 8.72 -5.74
CA SER A 79 -13.47 8.72 -5.24
C SER A 79 -13.64 7.93 -3.95
N TYR A 80 -12.63 7.19 -3.53
CA TYR A 80 -12.71 6.29 -2.36
C TYR A 80 -11.90 6.77 -1.17
N ILE A 81 -11.03 7.76 -1.33
CA ILE A 81 -10.17 8.21 -0.24
C ILE A 81 -10.75 9.46 0.43
N ASP A 82 -10.53 9.58 1.74
CA ASP A 82 -10.87 10.78 2.49
C ASP A 82 -9.58 11.52 2.89
N ASN A 83 -9.73 12.70 3.50
CA ASN A 83 -8.59 13.54 3.85
C ASN A 83 -7.77 13.03 5.03
N GLU A 84 -8.30 12.07 5.77
CA GLU A 84 -7.62 11.52 6.94
C GLU A 84 -6.80 10.27 6.62
N LEU A 85 -7.03 9.64 5.49
CA LEU A 85 -6.31 8.43 5.10
C LEU A 85 -4.83 8.74 4.91
N LYS A 86 -3.98 7.97 5.58
CA LYS A 86 -2.53 8.07 5.41
C LYS A 86 -2.11 7.15 4.26
N ILE A 87 -1.51 7.75 3.24
CA ILE A 87 -1.11 7.03 2.03
C ILE A 87 0.41 7.09 1.89
N VAL A 88 1.04 5.92 1.85
CA VAL A 88 2.49 5.82 1.74
C VAL A 88 2.85 5.18 0.41
N SER A 89 3.61 5.88 -0.42
CA SER A 89 4.11 5.33 -1.68
C SER A 89 5.55 4.85 -1.50
N VAL A 90 5.83 3.64 -1.95
CA VAL A 90 7.21 3.10 -1.97
C VAL A 90 7.74 3.04 -3.40
N ALA A 91 7.02 3.62 -4.36
CA ALA A 91 7.44 3.63 -5.76
C ALA A 91 8.57 4.64 -5.99
N ALA A 92 9.63 4.20 -6.66
CA ALA A 92 10.69 5.09 -7.09
C ALA A 92 10.23 5.92 -8.29
N GLY A 93 10.79 7.12 -8.44
CA GLY A 93 10.53 7.93 -9.63
C GLY A 93 9.25 8.73 -9.64
N ILE A 94 8.42 8.61 -8.61
CA ILE A 94 7.21 9.41 -8.47
C ILE A 94 7.43 10.40 -7.33
N THR A 95 7.33 11.70 -7.62
CA THR A 95 7.53 12.72 -6.58
C THR A 95 6.32 12.81 -5.67
N LEU A 96 6.56 13.28 -4.45
CA LEU A 96 5.49 13.52 -3.49
C LEU A 96 4.46 14.50 -4.03
N GLU A 97 4.93 15.56 -4.70
CA GLU A 97 4.07 16.57 -5.29
C GLU A 97 3.15 15.97 -6.36
N ASN A 98 3.71 15.16 -7.26
CA ASN A 98 2.92 14.51 -8.30
C ASN A 98 1.88 13.55 -7.72
N LEU A 99 2.24 12.85 -6.65
CA LEU A 99 1.30 11.97 -5.96
C LEU A 99 0.16 12.75 -5.32
N LYS A 100 0.46 13.84 -4.65
CA LYS A 100 -0.57 14.67 -4.02
C LYS A 100 -1.55 15.21 -5.05
N ASP A 101 -1.03 15.67 -6.19
CA ASP A 101 -1.86 16.17 -7.28
C ASP A 101 -2.74 15.05 -7.86
N ALA A 102 -2.17 13.88 -8.07
CA ALA A 102 -2.90 12.76 -8.66
C ALA A 102 -4.00 12.23 -7.75
N LEU A 103 -3.77 12.20 -6.45
CA LEU A 103 -4.74 11.67 -5.48
C LEU A 103 -5.79 12.69 -5.06
N SER A 104 -5.46 13.96 -5.04
CA SER A 104 -6.38 15.05 -4.66
C SER A 104 -7.02 14.86 -3.28
N GLY A 105 -6.33 14.20 -2.38
CA GLY A 105 -6.84 13.96 -1.02
C GLY A 105 -5.92 13.06 -0.23
N GLY A 106 -6.23 12.89 1.05
CA GLY A 106 -5.44 12.07 1.96
C GLY A 106 -4.17 12.76 2.44
N LYS A 107 -3.46 12.08 3.31
CA LYS A 107 -2.15 12.51 3.81
C LYS A 107 -1.09 11.64 3.15
N VAL A 108 -0.33 12.21 2.24
CA VAL A 108 0.54 11.45 1.35
C VAL A 108 1.99 11.53 1.79
N TYR A 109 2.64 10.39 1.84
CA TYR A 109 4.04 10.23 2.23
C TYR A 109 4.78 9.37 1.23
N ARG A 110 6.09 9.50 1.19
CA ARG A 110 6.96 8.59 0.45
C ARG A 110 7.83 7.84 1.45
N ALA A 111 8.12 6.58 1.14
CA ALA A 111 9.01 5.77 1.96
C ALA A 111 10.02 5.06 1.05
N MET A 112 11.22 4.85 1.59
CA MET A 112 12.28 4.11 0.92
C MET A 112 12.58 2.89 1.78
N PRO A 113 11.84 1.79 1.59
CA PRO A 113 12.06 0.60 2.40
C PRO A 113 13.44 0.00 2.15
N ASN A 114 14.09 -0.41 3.22
CA ASN A 114 15.37 -1.10 3.13
C ASN A 114 15.15 -2.59 3.40
N ILE A 115 14.90 -3.34 2.36
CA ILE A 115 14.59 -4.77 2.46
C ILE A 115 15.79 -5.55 3.03
N GLY A 116 16.99 -5.14 2.67
CA GLY A 116 18.21 -5.80 3.16
C GLY A 116 18.44 -5.63 4.65
N ALA A 117 17.91 -4.57 5.25
CA ALA A 117 18.05 -4.31 6.68
C ALA A 117 16.91 -4.89 7.52
N LYS A 118 15.99 -5.60 6.93
CA LYS A 118 14.82 -6.21 7.59
C LYS A 118 14.08 -5.22 8.51
N HIS A 119 12.80 -5.23 8.54
CA HIS A 119 11.98 -4.45 9.48
C HIS A 119 12.24 -2.95 9.52
N ASN A 120 13.13 -2.42 8.68
CA ASN A 120 13.46 -1.00 8.71
C ASN A 120 12.82 -0.27 7.54
N LEU A 121 11.93 0.68 7.84
CA LEU A 121 11.32 1.56 6.85
C LEU A 121 11.83 2.97 7.06
N GLY A 122 12.53 3.51 6.05
CA GLY A 122 12.88 4.92 6.07
C GLY A 122 11.74 5.74 5.49
N ILE A 123 11.14 6.61 6.29
CA ILE A 123 10.05 7.49 5.84
C ILE A 123 10.63 8.87 5.61
N THR A 124 10.39 9.41 4.42
CA THR A 124 10.91 10.72 4.03
C THR A 124 9.81 11.71 3.69
#